data_dd0a6295ea0a78a41d6a04a6eec4232b
#
_entry.id   dd0a6295ea0a78a41d6a04a6eec4232b
#
_cell.length_a   1.000
_cell.length_b   1.000
_cell.length_c   1.000
_cell.angle_alpha   90.00
_cell.angle_beta   90.00
_cell.angle_gamma   90.00
#
_symmetry.space_group_name_H-M   'P 1'
#
loop_
_entity.id
_entity.type
_entity.pdbx_description
1 polymer ?
#
loop_
_entity_poly.entity_id
_entity_poly.type
_entity_poly.pdbx_seq_one_letter_code
_entity_poly.pdbx_strand_id
1 'polypeptide(L)'
;PATFMFNLNGHNWIYANGITCSPSEINLVDIGKKKVIAQTVPANSDDKIIEVYDHLSGKTWNWYNSNTVDYDGIPSKATTPGRHAWITFKTTNGKTFTTYVISPAEKLKKPRVATGYNSAKFWIDCPEKLNTSVRIQVLKKGKWTTAKTVGYTACGSGNSVTIKGLKPLTNYKFRLQSYANGMTGEPSDVVTMKTGSSKKPVVKSIKVVKRKKVTVRGWWRKHWIGGRVSRYEWVPPYTYTRYKVK
;
A
#
# COMPACT_ATOMS: atom_id res chain seq x y z
N PRO A 1 8.72 21.97 46.65
CA PRO A 1 8.23 21.86 48.00
C PRO A 1 7.88 20.42 48.28
N ALA A 2 8.59 19.80 49.27
CA ALA A 2 8.28 18.46 49.73
C ALA A 2 6.97 18.54 50.55
N THR A 3 5.93 17.93 50.07
CA THR A 3 4.66 17.80 50.83
C THR A 3 4.89 16.66 51.82
N PHE A 4 5.09 17.03 53.09
CA PHE A 4 5.06 16.06 54.17
C PHE A 4 3.60 15.65 54.45
N MET A 5 3.24 14.44 54.11
CA MET A 5 1.98 13.86 54.49
C MET A 5 2.17 13.11 55.82
N PHE A 6 1.47 13.55 56.86
CA PHE A 6 1.48 12.87 58.17
C PHE A 6 0.72 11.56 58.06
N ASN A 7 1.41 10.47 58.35
CA ASN A 7 0.82 9.14 58.42
C ASN A 7 0.19 8.91 59.77
N LEU A 8 -1.11 9.04 59.88
CA LEU A 8 -1.86 8.84 61.16
C LEU A 8 -2.00 7.37 61.55
N ASN A 9 -1.65 6.39 60.69
CA ASN A 9 -1.88 4.96 60.91
C ASN A 9 -0.64 4.08 60.72
N GLY A 10 0.57 4.65 60.69
CA GLY A 10 1.81 3.86 60.54
C GLY A 10 2.01 3.25 59.13
N HIS A 11 1.15 3.56 58.16
CA HIS A 11 1.29 3.08 56.79
C HIS A 11 2.26 3.96 56.00
N ASN A 12 3.31 3.37 55.47
CA ASN A 12 4.24 4.07 54.57
C ASN A 12 3.70 4.00 53.15
N TRP A 13 3.15 5.10 52.68
CA TRP A 13 2.59 5.19 51.33
C TRP A 13 3.68 5.03 50.26
N ILE A 14 3.46 4.09 49.33
CA ILE A 14 4.33 3.84 48.19
C ILE A 14 3.62 4.42 46.94
N TYR A 15 4.08 5.56 46.49
CA TYR A 15 3.51 6.24 45.30
C TYR A 15 4.01 5.63 44.01
N ALA A 16 3.14 5.59 42.99
CA ALA A 16 3.52 5.21 41.67
C ALA A 16 4.36 6.32 41.02
N ASN A 17 5.54 5.96 40.54
CA ASN A 17 6.39 6.83 39.72
C ASN A 17 5.95 6.82 38.26
N GLY A 18 5.24 5.81 37.83
CA GLY A 18 4.76 5.62 36.46
C GLY A 18 3.98 4.34 36.27
N ILE A 19 3.75 4.02 35.02
CA ILE A 19 3.12 2.78 34.53
C ILE A 19 4.07 2.17 33.48
N THR A 20 4.21 0.87 33.49
CA THR A 20 4.83 0.11 32.40
C THR A 20 3.77 -0.68 31.66
N CYS A 21 3.93 -0.87 30.36
CA CYS A 21 3.02 -1.68 29.56
C CYS A 21 3.81 -2.69 28.71
N SER A 22 3.28 -3.88 28.63
CA SER A 22 3.85 -4.94 27.80
C SER A 22 2.74 -5.62 26.97
N PRO A 23 2.85 -5.58 25.64
CA PRO A 23 3.77 -4.74 24.85
C PRO A 23 3.38 -3.26 24.89
N SER A 24 4.35 -2.36 24.72
CA SER A 24 4.10 -0.91 24.60
C SER A 24 3.58 -0.52 23.22
N GLU A 25 3.83 -1.36 22.23
CA GLU A 25 3.41 -1.19 20.82
C GLU A 25 2.93 -2.52 20.24
N ILE A 26 1.86 -2.48 19.43
CA ILE A 26 1.32 -3.63 18.69
C ILE A 26 1.29 -3.31 17.21
N ASN A 27 1.91 -4.17 16.38
CA ASN A 27 1.75 -4.09 14.94
C ASN A 27 0.42 -4.73 14.52
N LEU A 28 -0.42 -4.00 13.79
CA LEU A 28 -1.73 -4.48 13.33
C LEU A 28 -1.66 -5.66 12.35
N VAL A 29 -0.49 -5.94 11.78
CA VAL A 29 -0.25 -7.17 10.99
C VAL A 29 -0.18 -8.40 11.89
N ASP A 30 0.25 -8.23 13.13
CA ASP A 30 0.39 -9.30 14.14
C ASP A 30 -0.94 -9.56 14.87
N ILE A 31 -1.90 -10.11 14.14
CA ILE A 31 -3.29 -10.28 14.59
C ILE A 31 -3.42 -11.18 15.85
N GLY A 32 -2.38 -11.93 16.21
CA GLY A 32 -2.38 -12.84 17.34
C GLY A 32 -2.14 -12.22 18.74
N LYS A 33 -1.60 -11.00 18.81
CA LYS A 33 -1.24 -10.34 20.09
C LYS A 33 -2.08 -9.09 20.28
N LYS A 34 -3.20 -9.25 21.00
CA LYS A 34 -4.17 -8.17 21.21
C LYS A 34 -4.33 -7.77 22.68
N LYS A 35 -3.42 -8.24 23.53
CA LYS A 35 -3.47 -8.01 24.97
C LYS A 35 -2.32 -7.11 25.39
N VAL A 36 -2.61 -6.13 26.22
CA VAL A 36 -1.63 -5.27 26.89
C VAL A 36 -1.78 -5.45 28.38
N ILE A 37 -0.66 -5.69 29.06
CA ILE A 37 -0.59 -5.72 30.52
C ILE A 37 0.05 -4.42 30.97
N ALA A 38 -0.72 -3.60 31.70
CA ALA A 38 -0.22 -2.39 32.33
C ALA A 38 0.03 -2.67 33.82
N GLN A 39 1.13 -2.15 34.35
CA GLN A 39 1.51 -2.32 35.75
C GLN A 39 2.06 -1.03 36.32
N THR A 40 1.67 -0.69 37.56
CA THR A 40 2.27 0.43 38.29
C THR A 40 3.76 0.19 38.58
N VAL A 41 4.51 1.26 38.71
CA VAL A 41 5.93 1.22 39.10
C VAL A 41 6.10 2.06 40.35
N PRO A 42 6.45 1.44 41.48
CA PRO A 42 6.65 0.02 41.70
C PRO A 42 5.31 -0.76 41.68
N ALA A 43 5.38 -2.08 41.49
CA ALA A 43 4.22 -2.96 41.38
C ALA A 43 3.35 -3.03 42.64
N ASN A 44 3.95 -2.78 43.82
CA ASN A 44 3.30 -2.73 45.12
C ASN A 44 2.87 -1.30 45.52
N SER A 45 2.73 -0.40 44.56
CA SER A 45 2.28 0.98 44.80
C SER A 45 0.89 1.00 45.45
N ASP A 46 0.67 1.94 46.36
CA ASP A 46 -0.66 2.26 46.90
C ASP A 46 -1.54 2.94 45.85
N ASP A 47 -0.92 3.64 44.89
CA ASP A 47 -1.60 4.14 43.71
C ASP A 47 -2.03 2.99 42.81
N LYS A 48 -3.25 3.08 42.32
CA LYS A 48 -3.85 2.09 41.44
C LYS A 48 -4.11 2.66 40.05
N ILE A 49 -4.12 1.80 39.07
CA ILE A 49 -4.63 2.16 37.72
C ILE A 49 -6.17 2.22 37.89
N ILE A 50 -6.74 3.37 37.59
CA ILE A 50 -8.17 3.66 37.77
C ILE A 50 -8.92 3.95 36.49
N GLU A 51 -8.19 4.37 35.47
CA GLU A 51 -8.78 4.79 34.19
C GLU A 51 -8.05 4.16 33.02
N VAL A 52 -8.81 3.72 32.04
CA VAL A 52 -8.32 3.25 30.74
C VAL A 52 -9.08 3.99 29.66
N TYR A 53 -8.35 4.70 28.80
CA TYR A 53 -8.92 5.43 27.68
C TYR A 53 -8.46 4.83 26.35
N ASP A 54 -9.41 4.42 25.51
CA ASP A 54 -9.16 3.92 24.16
C ASP A 54 -9.31 5.06 23.14
N HIS A 55 -8.19 5.49 22.56
CA HIS A 55 -8.13 6.56 21.57
C HIS A 55 -8.80 6.21 20.24
N LEU A 56 -8.90 4.92 19.92
CA LEU A 56 -9.46 4.49 18.62
C LEU A 56 -10.99 4.41 18.68
N SER A 57 -11.55 4.04 19.81
CA SER A 57 -13.01 4.00 20.03
C SER A 57 -13.55 5.23 20.73
N GLY A 58 -12.70 6.04 21.34
CA GLY A 58 -13.08 7.19 22.17
C GLY A 58 -13.75 6.81 23.50
N LYS A 59 -13.61 5.56 23.94
CA LYS A 59 -14.23 5.06 25.16
C LYS A 59 -13.30 5.18 26.36
N THR A 60 -13.88 5.52 27.52
CA THR A 60 -13.19 5.54 28.81
C THR A 60 -13.84 4.54 29.75
N TRP A 61 -13.02 3.81 30.49
CA TRP A 61 -13.43 2.89 31.54
C TRP A 61 -12.78 3.31 32.86
N ASN A 62 -13.57 3.53 33.92
CA ASN A 62 -13.14 4.06 35.21
C ASN A 62 -13.35 3.07 36.36
N TRP A 63 -13.55 1.78 36.08
CA TRP A 63 -13.82 0.76 37.08
C TRP A 63 -12.58 -0.02 37.54
N TYR A 64 -11.43 0.30 37.01
CA TYR A 64 -10.19 -0.32 37.45
C TYR A 64 -9.76 0.22 38.81
N ASN A 65 -9.23 -0.63 39.64
CA ASN A 65 -8.63 -0.29 40.93
C ASN A 65 -7.56 -1.32 41.26
N SER A 66 -6.52 -1.39 40.44
CA SER A 66 -5.49 -2.43 40.50
C SER A 66 -4.13 -1.89 40.14
N ASN A 67 -3.08 -2.51 40.68
CA ASN A 67 -1.71 -2.26 40.28
C ASN A 67 -1.40 -2.88 38.91
N THR A 68 -2.19 -3.86 38.47
CA THR A 68 -2.04 -4.53 37.19
C THR A 68 -3.39 -4.56 36.48
N VAL A 69 -3.42 -4.15 35.22
CA VAL A 69 -4.60 -4.19 34.37
C VAL A 69 -4.25 -4.94 33.10
N ASP A 70 -5.02 -5.98 32.83
CA ASP A 70 -5.02 -6.71 31.57
C ASP A 70 -6.06 -6.07 30.65
N TYR A 71 -5.61 -5.50 29.53
CA TYR A 71 -6.50 -5.00 28.50
C TYR A 71 -6.39 -5.87 27.25
N ASP A 72 -7.47 -6.54 26.91
CA ASP A 72 -7.59 -7.47 25.79
C ASP A 72 -8.45 -6.92 24.64
N GLY A 73 -8.75 -5.63 24.68
CA GLY A 73 -9.45 -4.93 23.60
C GLY A 73 -8.75 -5.14 22.27
N ILE A 74 -9.55 -5.42 21.23
CA ILE A 74 -9.02 -5.53 19.86
C ILE A 74 -8.80 -4.13 19.33
N PRO A 75 -7.57 -3.74 18.96
CA PRO A 75 -7.37 -2.44 18.30
C PRO A 75 -8.20 -2.41 17.02
N SER A 76 -9.05 -1.40 16.90
CA SER A 76 -9.76 -1.18 15.66
C SER A 76 -8.74 -0.91 14.55
N LYS A 77 -9.01 -1.37 13.34
CA LYS A 77 -8.14 -1.12 12.19
C LYS A 77 -7.96 0.38 12.01
N ALA A 78 -6.75 0.88 12.22
CA ALA A 78 -6.46 2.27 11.93
C ALA A 78 -6.73 2.54 10.45
N THR A 79 -7.49 3.59 10.14
CA THR A 79 -7.89 3.93 8.76
C THR A 79 -6.72 4.44 7.92
N THR A 80 -5.66 4.93 8.59
CA THR A 80 -4.47 5.48 7.94
C THR A 80 -3.21 4.75 8.40
N PRO A 81 -2.22 4.56 7.52
CA PRO A 81 -0.90 4.07 7.94
C PRO A 81 -0.25 5.03 8.94
N GLY A 82 0.45 4.48 9.92
CA GLY A 82 1.14 5.29 10.92
C GLY A 82 1.20 4.64 12.29
N ARG A 83 1.79 5.36 13.25
CA ARG A 83 1.79 5.06 14.67
C ARG A 83 0.66 5.84 15.32
N HIS A 84 -0.28 5.16 15.92
CA HIS A 84 -1.47 5.76 16.53
C HIS A 84 -1.52 5.45 18.02
N ALA A 85 -1.86 6.44 18.85
CA ALA A 85 -2.20 6.18 20.24
C ALA A 85 -3.36 5.19 20.28
N TRP A 86 -3.24 4.18 21.15
CA TRP A 86 -4.26 3.17 21.30
C TRP A 86 -4.91 3.26 22.66
N ILE A 87 -4.20 2.89 23.72
CA ILE A 87 -4.72 2.88 25.08
C ILE A 87 -3.86 3.76 25.98
N THR A 88 -4.50 4.62 26.73
CA THR A 88 -3.85 5.35 27.83
C THR A 88 -4.38 4.82 29.16
N PHE A 89 -3.47 4.40 30.02
CA PHE A 89 -3.73 4.04 31.40
C PHE A 89 -3.40 5.21 32.31
N LYS A 90 -4.17 5.39 33.41
CA LYS A 90 -3.97 6.48 34.36
C LYS A 90 -4.12 5.98 35.80
N THR A 91 -3.23 6.42 36.66
CA THR A 91 -3.22 6.09 38.09
C THR A 91 -3.97 7.12 38.92
N THR A 92 -4.26 6.76 40.20
CA THR A 92 -4.88 7.66 41.18
C THR A 92 -4.10 8.94 41.40
N ASN A 93 -2.77 8.93 41.33
CA ASN A 93 -1.92 10.11 41.45
C ASN A 93 -1.66 10.83 40.10
N GLY A 94 -2.42 10.45 39.04
CA GLY A 94 -2.38 11.13 37.75
C GLY A 94 -1.25 10.73 36.82
N LYS A 95 -0.45 9.70 37.13
CA LYS A 95 0.55 9.18 36.18
C LYS A 95 -0.16 8.48 35.03
N THR A 96 0.36 8.68 33.81
CA THR A 96 -0.20 8.09 32.62
C THR A 96 0.84 7.35 31.79
N PHE A 97 0.39 6.36 31.03
CA PHE A 97 1.18 5.68 30.00
C PHE A 97 0.29 5.37 28.79
N THR A 98 0.76 5.71 27.61
CA THR A 98 0.05 5.45 26.37
C THR A 98 0.74 4.35 25.59
N THR A 99 -0.01 3.32 25.22
CA THR A 99 0.41 2.29 24.27
C THR A 99 0.05 2.70 22.86
N TYR A 100 0.69 2.10 21.88
CA TYR A 100 0.50 2.48 20.48
C TYR A 100 0.19 1.27 19.61
N VAL A 101 -0.53 1.52 18.52
CA VAL A 101 -0.68 0.58 17.42
C VAL A 101 0.05 1.10 16.18
N ILE A 102 0.69 0.20 15.47
CA ILE A 102 1.38 0.47 14.22
C ILE A 102 0.52 -0.07 13.08
N SER A 103 0.01 0.81 12.24
CA SER A 103 -0.70 0.46 11.01
C SER A 103 0.28 0.59 9.83
N PRO A 104 0.70 -0.52 9.21
CA PRO A 104 1.59 -0.47 8.05
C PRO A 104 0.86 0.10 6.84
N ALA A 105 1.62 0.54 5.84
CA ALA A 105 1.06 0.88 4.55
C ALA A 105 0.50 -0.38 3.87
N GLU A 106 -0.53 -0.21 3.04
CA GLU A 106 -1.23 -1.34 2.42
C GLU A 106 -0.32 -2.14 1.48
N LYS A 107 -0.42 -3.48 1.52
CA LYS A 107 0.25 -4.35 0.56
C LYS A 107 -0.32 -4.11 -0.84
N LEU A 108 0.56 -3.86 -1.79
CA LEU A 108 0.17 -3.64 -3.19
C LEU A 108 -0.03 -4.95 -3.93
N LYS A 109 -0.92 -4.92 -4.92
CA LYS A 109 -1.07 -6.04 -5.85
C LYS A 109 0.17 -6.18 -6.73
N LYS A 110 0.37 -7.38 -7.27
CA LYS A 110 1.39 -7.66 -8.29
C LYS A 110 1.22 -6.72 -9.48
N PRO A 111 2.25 -5.97 -9.93
CA PRO A 111 2.11 -5.07 -11.06
C PRO A 111 1.99 -5.83 -12.38
N ARG A 112 1.24 -5.23 -13.32
CA ARG A 112 1.34 -5.62 -14.73
C ARG A 112 2.58 -4.99 -15.32
N VAL A 113 3.32 -5.73 -16.14
CA VAL A 113 4.59 -5.28 -16.72
C VAL A 113 4.65 -5.55 -18.21
N ALA A 114 5.05 -4.55 -18.98
CA ALA A 114 5.47 -4.73 -20.37
C ALA A 114 6.96 -4.43 -20.51
N THR A 115 7.64 -5.19 -21.36
CA THR A 115 9.09 -5.15 -21.52
C THR A 115 9.48 -4.47 -22.81
N GLY A 116 10.44 -3.55 -22.73
CA GLY A 116 11.20 -3.05 -23.89
C GLY A 116 12.56 -3.72 -23.99
N TYR A 117 13.39 -3.32 -24.95
CA TYR A 117 14.74 -3.88 -25.09
C TYR A 117 15.66 -3.49 -23.92
N ASN A 118 15.49 -2.28 -23.34
CA ASN A 118 16.28 -1.78 -22.22
C ASN A 118 15.40 -1.10 -21.17
N SER A 119 14.13 -1.45 -21.10
CA SER A 119 13.16 -0.82 -20.22
C SER A 119 12.06 -1.77 -19.77
N ALA A 120 11.40 -1.41 -18.68
CA ALA A 120 10.20 -2.04 -18.17
C ALA A 120 9.15 -0.98 -17.86
N LYS A 121 7.94 -1.18 -18.35
CA LYS A 121 6.78 -0.32 -18.12
C LYS A 121 5.83 -1.01 -17.15
N PHE A 122 5.52 -0.37 -16.04
CA PHE A 122 4.69 -0.90 -14.96
C PHE A 122 3.35 -0.18 -14.91
N TRP A 123 2.26 -0.92 -14.77
CA TRP A 123 0.95 -0.43 -14.38
C TRP A 123 0.73 -0.87 -12.93
N ILE A 124 0.51 0.10 -12.07
CA ILE A 124 0.44 -0.08 -10.63
C ILE A 124 -0.96 0.27 -10.17
N ASP A 125 -1.66 -0.68 -9.59
CA ASP A 125 -2.93 -0.43 -8.90
C ASP A 125 -2.59 0.09 -7.50
N CYS A 126 -2.80 1.38 -7.28
CA CYS A 126 -2.60 2.00 -5.98
C CYS A 126 -3.89 2.02 -5.18
N PRO A 127 -3.82 1.80 -3.87
CA PRO A 127 -4.94 2.05 -2.98
C PRO A 127 -5.29 3.55 -3.01
N GLU A 128 -6.56 3.88 -2.87
CA GLU A 128 -7.09 5.26 -2.94
C GLU A 128 -6.72 6.16 -1.75
N LYS A 129 -5.60 5.89 -1.07
CA LYS A 129 -5.21 6.63 0.12
C LYS A 129 -4.17 7.71 -0.20
N LEU A 130 -4.50 8.93 0.17
CA LEU A 130 -3.65 10.11 0.11
C LEU A 130 -2.29 9.86 0.81
N ASN A 131 -1.24 10.49 0.30
CA ASN A 131 0.14 10.44 0.81
C ASN A 131 0.88 9.09 0.70
N THR A 132 0.39 8.18 -0.13
CA THR A 132 1.10 6.93 -0.39
C THR A 132 2.11 7.12 -1.52
N SER A 133 3.35 6.74 -1.31
CA SER A 133 4.34 6.55 -2.35
C SER A 133 4.58 5.07 -2.60
N VAL A 134 5.01 4.74 -3.81
CA VAL A 134 5.31 3.37 -4.22
C VAL A 134 6.77 3.27 -4.63
N ARG A 135 7.49 2.37 -4.00
CA ARG A 135 8.86 2.01 -4.36
C ARG A 135 8.81 0.80 -5.29
N ILE A 136 9.32 0.97 -6.50
CA ILE A 136 9.54 -0.14 -7.43
C ILE A 136 10.93 -0.67 -7.13
N GLN A 137 11.01 -1.89 -6.62
CA GLN A 137 12.27 -2.52 -6.23
C GLN A 137 12.68 -3.56 -7.26
N VAL A 138 13.98 -3.66 -7.50
CA VAL A 138 14.60 -4.65 -8.37
C VAL A 138 15.58 -5.51 -7.57
N LEU A 139 15.58 -6.80 -7.82
CA LEU A 139 16.55 -7.72 -7.21
C LEU A 139 17.89 -7.62 -7.94
N LYS A 140 18.93 -7.17 -7.22
CA LYS A 140 20.31 -7.07 -7.71
C LYS A 140 21.23 -7.80 -6.73
N LYS A 141 22.03 -8.75 -7.22
CA LYS A 141 23.00 -9.50 -6.40
C LYS A 141 22.39 -10.03 -5.09
N GLY A 142 21.19 -10.62 -5.17
CA GLY A 142 20.48 -11.16 -4.00
C GLY A 142 19.81 -10.14 -3.07
N LYS A 143 19.96 -8.83 -3.31
CA LYS A 143 19.37 -7.75 -2.49
C LYS A 143 18.32 -6.96 -3.27
N TRP A 144 17.22 -6.60 -2.59
CA TRP A 144 16.20 -5.72 -3.15
C TRP A 144 16.67 -4.26 -3.04
N THR A 145 16.71 -3.56 -4.17
CA THR A 145 17.09 -2.14 -4.25
C THR A 145 15.99 -1.34 -4.91
N THR A 146 15.73 -0.13 -4.43
CA THR A 146 14.74 0.75 -5.03
C THR A 146 15.26 1.26 -6.38
N ALA A 147 14.57 0.89 -7.45
CA ALA A 147 14.87 1.38 -8.80
C ALA A 147 14.19 2.72 -9.09
N LYS A 148 12.98 2.93 -8.51
CA LYS A 148 12.23 4.19 -8.64
C LYS A 148 11.21 4.31 -7.51
N THR A 149 11.00 5.54 -7.04
CA THR A 149 9.88 5.90 -6.16
C THR A 149 8.92 6.78 -6.94
N VAL A 150 7.64 6.55 -6.81
CA VAL A 150 6.56 7.34 -7.44
C VAL A 150 5.50 7.68 -6.41
N GLY A 151 4.91 8.86 -6.52
CA GLY A 151 3.78 9.27 -5.69
C GLY A 151 2.47 8.61 -6.16
N TYR A 152 1.45 8.73 -5.34
CA TYR A 152 0.10 8.21 -5.60
C TYR A 152 -0.47 8.62 -6.97
N THR A 153 -0.22 9.86 -7.40
CA THR A 153 -0.72 10.38 -8.69
C THR A 153 -0.18 9.65 -9.92
N ALA A 154 0.95 8.93 -9.79
CA ALA A 154 1.53 8.13 -10.86
C ALA A 154 0.91 6.72 -10.97
N CYS A 155 -0.03 6.41 -10.10
CA CYS A 155 -0.73 5.14 -10.00
C CYS A 155 -2.17 5.27 -10.51
N GLY A 156 -2.84 4.13 -10.65
CA GLY A 156 -4.25 4.08 -11.04
C GLY A 156 -4.48 3.70 -12.50
N SER A 157 -5.74 3.62 -12.85
CA SER A 157 -6.18 3.15 -14.17
C SER A 157 -5.64 4.04 -15.28
N GLY A 158 -4.89 3.45 -16.20
CA GLY A 158 -4.30 4.14 -17.35
C GLY A 158 -2.89 4.71 -17.12
N ASN A 159 -2.47 4.96 -15.91
CA ASN A 159 -1.14 5.47 -15.61
C ASN A 159 -0.08 4.36 -15.63
N SER A 160 1.13 4.72 -16.02
CA SER A 160 2.23 3.76 -16.08
C SER A 160 3.56 4.41 -15.76
N VAL A 161 4.42 3.64 -15.13
CA VAL A 161 5.78 4.05 -14.74
C VAL A 161 6.80 3.26 -15.54
N THR A 162 7.75 3.94 -16.16
CA THR A 162 8.81 3.27 -16.92
C THR A 162 10.14 3.37 -16.18
N ILE A 163 10.81 2.23 -16.07
CA ILE A 163 12.21 2.11 -15.66
C ILE A 163 13.04 1.89 -16.92
N LYS A 164 14.02 2.76 -17.14
CA LYS A 164 14.96 2.72 -18.28
C LYS A 164 16.35 2.23 -17.83
N GLY A 165 17.25 1.98 -18.77
CA GLY A 165 18.64 1.61 -18.49
C GLY A 165 18.84 0.14 -18.06
N LEU A 166 17.88 -0.72 -18.34
CA LEU A 166 18.02 -2.15 -18.14
C LEU A 166 18.91 -2.77 -19.24
N LYS A 167 19.67 -3.79 -18.89
CA LYS A 167 20.45 -4.53 -19.88
C LYS A 167 19.51 -5.33 -20.78
N PRO A 168 19.74 -5.37 -22.12
CA PRO A 168 18.98 -6.22 -23.03
C PRO A 168 19.13 -7.71 -22.72
N LEU A 169 18.14 -8.50 -23.14
CA LEU A 169 18.12 -9.97 -23.00
C LEU A 169 18.37 -10.49 -21.58
N THR A 170 18.09 -9.66 -20.57
CA THR A 170 18.41 -9.95 -19.19
C THR A 170 17.13 -10.20 -18.38
N ASN A 171 17.15 -11.22 -17.53
CA ASN A 171 16.07 -11.50 -16.59
C ASN A 171 16.17 -10.57 -15.39
N TYR A 172 15.03 -9.98 -15.02
CA TYR A 172 14.87 -9.14 -13.84
C TYR A 172 13.71 -9.63 -12.99
N LYS A 173 13.86 -9.46 -11.68
CA LYS A 173 12.78 -9.64 -10.71
C LYS A 173 12.46 -8.29 -10.09
N PHE A 174 11.20 -7.93 -10.08
CA PHE A 174 10.69 -6.70 -9.48
C PHE A 174 9.61 -7.00 -8.47
N ARG A 175 9.46 -6.11 -7.50
CA ARG A 175 8.32 -6.06 -6.60
C ARG A 175 7.98 -4.60 -6.29
N LEU A 176 6.78 -4.39 -5.79
CA LEU A 176 6.33 -3.07 -5.30
C LEU A 176 6.33 -3.06 -3.79
N GLN A 177 6.55 -1.89 -3.21
CA GLN A 177 6.40 -1.67 -1.79
C GLN A 177 5.79 -0.29 -1.56
N SER A 178 4.69 -0.24 -0.83
CA SER A 178 4.05 1.02 -0.43
C SER A 178 4.81 1.66 0.73
N TYR A 179 4.71 2.98 0.81
CA TYR A 179 5.25 3.76 1.91
C TYR A 179 4.32 4.95 2.17
N ALA A 180 3.86 5.09 3.40
CA ALA A 180 2.98 6.19 3.80
C ALA A 180 3.19 6.53 5.28
N ASN A 181 3.23 7.81 5.62
CA ASN A 181 3.34 8.31 7.01
C ASN A 181 4.46 7.64 7.83
N GLY A 182 5.64 7.47 7.24
CA GLY A 182 6.76 6.81 7.91
C GLY A 182 6.71 5.28 7.91
N MET A 183 5.58 4.67 7.54
CA MET A 183 5.38 3.22 7.56
C MET A 183 5.58 2.60 6.18
N THR A 184 6.22 1.45 6.18
CA THR A 184 6.43 0.63 4.98
C THR A 184 5.44 -0.53 4.98
N GLY A 185 4.78 -0.76 3.85
CA GLY A 185 3.89 -1.91 3.67
C GLY A 185 4.66 -3.19 3.32
N GLU A 186 3.96 -4.32 3.41
CA GLU A 186 4.51 -5.57 2.90
C GLU A 186 4.79 -5.49 1.39
N PRO A 187 5.87 -6.11 0.92
CA PRO A 187 6.14 -6.18 -0.50
C PRO A 187 5.05 -6.93 -1.26
N SER A 188 4.75 -6.47 -2.48
CA SER A 188 3.90 -7.22 -3.40
C SER A 188 4.54 -8.53 -3.82
N ASP A 189 3.77 -9.38 -4.47
CA ASP A 189 4.29 -10.55 -5.15
C ASP A 189 5.32 -10.14 -6.22
N VAL A 190 6.31 -11.03 -6.41
CA VAL A 190 7.41 -10.79 -7.35
C VAL A 190 6.93 -11.01 -8.78
N VAL A 191 7.27 -10.08 -9.65
CA VAL A 191 7.14 -10.23 -11.10
C VAL A 191 8.50 -10.49 -11.72
N THR A 192 8.59 -11.56 -12.51
CA THR A 192 9.80 -11.88 -13.29
C THR A 192 9.55 -11.49 -14.75
N MET A 193 10.51 -10.81 -15.35
CA MET A 193 10.45 -10.41 -16.76
C MET A 193 11.83 -10.51 -17.41
N LYS A 194 11.85 -10.69 -18.72
CA LYS A 194 13.05 -10.63 -19.55
C LYS A 194 12.97 -9.44 -20.49
N THR A 195 14.00 -8.61 -20.53
CA THR A 195 14.11 -7.53 -21.50
C THR A 195 14.29 -8.06 -22.92
N GLY A 196 13.78 -7.33 -23.89
CA GLY A 196 13.88 -7.70 -25.30
C GLY A 196 15.29 -7.55 -25.87
N SER A 197 15.44 -7.92 -27.15
CA SER A 197 16.66 -7.67 -27.92
C SER A 197 16.79 -6.18 -28.24
N SER A 198 18.02 -5.65 -28.26
CA SER A 198 18.32 -4.30 -28.72
C SER A 198 18.11 -4.13 -30.23
N LYS A 199 18.10 -5.22 -30.98
CA LYS A 199 17.88 -5.17 -32.41
C LYS A 199 16.38 -4.97 -32.69
N LYS A 200 16.01 -3.81 -33.22
CA LYS A 200 14.72 -3.68 -33.90
C LYS A 200 14.68 -4.76 -35.00
N PRO A 201 13.55 -5.44 -35.19
CA PRO A 201 13.43 -6.32 -36.35
C PRO A 201 13.68 -5.45 -37.59
N VAL A 202 14.80 -5.68 -38.23
CA VAL A 202 15.09 -5.01 -39.53
C VAL A 202 14.37 -5.87 -40.55
N VAL A 203 13.33 -5.31 -41.12
CA VAL A 203 12.71 -5.92 -42.30
C VAL A 203 13.73 -5.78 -43.43
N LYS A 204 14.54 -6.82 -43.66
CA LYS A 204 15.57 -6.83 -44.67
C LYS A 204 14.99 -6.79 -46.10
N SER A 205 13.82 -7.38 -46.28
CA SER A 205 13.07 -7.31 -47.54
C SER A 205 11.62 -7.74 -47.30
N ILE A 206 10.70 -7.16 -48.03
CA ILE A 206 9.34 -7.60 -48.15
C ILE A 206 9.19 -8.22 -49.53
N LYS A 207 9.06 -9.54 -49.61
CA LYS A 207 8.80 -10.23 -50.87
C LYS A 207 7.32 -10.25 -51.15
N VAL A 208 6.87 -9.52 -52.15
CA VAL A 208 5.50 -9.61 -52.64
C VAL A 208 5.31 -10.94 -53.35
N VAL A 209 4.58 -11.84 -52.75
CA VAL A 209 4.40 -13.21 -53.29
C VAL A 209 3.27 -13.25 -54.29
N LYS A 210 2.28 -12.38 -54.16
CA LYS A 210 1.14 -12.34 -55.05
C LYS A 210 0.51 -10.95 -55.08
N ARG A 211 0.16 -10.51 -56.32
CA ARG A 211 -0.65 -9.30 -56.56
C ARG A 211 -1.99 -9.72 -57.15
N LYS A 212 -3.06 -9.18 -56.65
CA LYS A 212 -4.40 -9.40 -57.19
C LYS A 212 -5.11 -8.07 -57.30
N LYS A 213 -5.56 -7.71 -58.50
CA LYS A 213 -6.54 -6.63 -58.65
C LYS A 213 -7.87 -7.10 -58.17
N VAL A 214 -8.48 -6.33 -57.30
CA VAL A 214 -9.82 -6.60 -56.74
C VAL A 214 -10.70 -5.45 -57.16
N THR A 215 -11.68 -5.72 -57.97
CA THR A 215 -12.73 -4.75 -58.36
C THR A 215 -13.88 -4.91 -57.37
N VAL A 216 -14.21 -3.85 -56.72
CA VAL A 216 -15.39 -3.76 -55.86
C VAL A 216 -16.52 -3.16 -56.69
N ARG A 217 -17.63 -3.86 -56.75
CA ARG A 217 -18.86 -3.33 -57.42
C ARG A 217 -19.35 -2.11 -56.63
N GLY A 218 -19.93 -1.15 -57.37
CA GLY A 218 -20.60 -0.03 -56.71
C GLY A 218 -21.73 -0.51 -55.79
N TRP A 219 -21.96 0.21 -54.76
CA TRP A 219 -23.04 -0.07 -53.80
C TRP A 219 -23.65 1.21 -53.24
N TRP A 220 -24.89 1.11 -52.72
CA TRP A 220 -25.56 2.19 -52.03
C TRP A 220 -25.15 2.23 -50.56
N ARG A 221 -24.56 3.31 -50.11
CA ARG A 221 -24.23 3.59 -48.71
C ARG A 221 -25.46 4.23 -48.05
N LYS A 222 -25.87 3.68 -46.92
CA LYS A 222 -26.93 4.27 -46.09
C LYS A 222 -26.29 5.24 -45.09
N HIS A 223 -26.81 6.43 -45.03
CA HIS A 223 -26.48 7.40 -44.00
C HIS A 223 -27.59 7.42 -42.95
N TRP A 224 -27.22 7.34 -41.67
CA TRP A 224 -28.11 7.27 -40.55
C TRP A 224 -28.08 8.55 -39.76
N ILE A 225 -29.24 9.13 -39.39
CA ILE A 225 -29.41 10.24 -38.48
C ILE A 225 -30.53 9.89 -37.52
N GLY A 226 -30.30 9.96 -36.20
CA GLY A 226 -31.33 9.66 -35.20
C GLY A 226 -31.96 8.26 -35.30
N GLY A 227 -31.18 7.24 -35.70
CA GLY A 227 -31.67 5.85 -35.84
C GLY A 227 -32.46 5.58 -37.13
N ARG A 228 -32.60 6.56 -38.01
CA ARG A 228 -33.31 6.40 -39.32
C ARG A 228 -32.35 6.63 -40.48
N VAL A 229 -32.59 5.93 -41.60
CA VAL A 229 -31.84 6.19 -42.84
C VAL A 229 -32.25 7.56 -43.36
N SER A 230 -31.31 8.52 -43.39
CA SER A 230 -31.56 9.89 -43.87
C SER A 230 -31.38 10.04 -45.37
N ARG A 231 -30.43 9.33 -45.93
CA ARG A 231 -30.17 9.32 -47.37
C ARG A 231 -29.40 8.08 -47.80
N TYR A 232 -29.44 7.84 -49.11
CA TYR A 232 -28.61 6.85 -49.79
C TYR A 232 -27.56 7.61 -50.65
N GLU A 233 -26.34 7.15 -50.63
CA GLU A 233 -25.25 7.67 -51.46
C GLU A 233 -24.71 6.54 -52.33
N TRP A 234 -24.62 6.76 -53.60
CA TRP A 234 -24.00 5.81 -54.53
C TRP A 234 -22.49 5.86 -54.39
N VAL A 235 -21.87 4.77 -54.01
CA VAL A 235 -20.44 4.58 -54.01
C VAL A 235 -20.08 3.90 -55.33
N PRO A 236 -19.36 4.59 -56.25
CA PRO A 236 -19.02 4.01 -57.55
C PRO A 236 -18.09 2.81 -57.39
N PRO A 237 -18.04 1.91 -58.39
CA PRO A 237 -17.13 0.78 -58.35
C PRO A 237 -15.68 1.31 -58.39
N TYR A 238 -14.80 0.66 -57.66
CA TYR A 238 -13.38 0.99 -57.62
C TYR A 238 -12.53 -0.27 -57.65
N THR A 239 -11.28 -0.13 -58.09
CA THR A 239 -10.33 -1.24 -58.14
C THR A 239 -9.12 -0.90 -57.28
N TYR A 240 -8.70 -1.85 -56.42
CA TYR A 240 -7.47 -1.74 -55.66
C TYR A 240 -6.61 -2.99 -55.83
N THR A 241 -5.34 -2.84 -55.58
CA THR A 241 -4.38 -3.95 -55.63
C THR A 241 -4.15 -4.54 -54.23
N ARG A 242 -4.49 -5.82 -54.07
CA ARG A 242 -4.20 -6.57 -52.85
C ARG A 242 -2.84 -7.26 -53.00
N TYR A 243 -1.99 -7.07 -52.00
CA TYR A 243 -0.66 -7.71 -51.95
C TYR A 243 -0.67 -8.82 -50.90
N LYS A 244 -0.10 -9.99 -51.21
CA LYS A 244 0.26 -11.00 -50.25
C LYS A 244 1.76 -10.91 -50.07
N VAL A 245 2.23 -10.63 -48.88
CA VAL A 245 3.63 -10.58 -48.49
C VAL A 245 4.03 -11.83 -47.69
N LYS A 246 5.30 -12.18 -47.73
CA LYS A 246 5.90 -13.29 -47.00
C LYS A 246 7.15 -12.82 -46.27
#